data_01634354ceed6ee6aaad37490a12aac8
#
_entry.id   01634354ceed6ee6aaad37490a12aac8
#
_cell.length_a   1.000
_cell.length_b   1.000
_cell.length_c   1.000
_cell.angle_alpha   90.00
_cell.angle_beta   90.00
_cell.angle_gamma   90.00
#
_symmetry.space_group_name_H-M   'P 1'
#
loop_
_entity.id
_entity.type
_entity.pdbx_description
1 polymer ?
#
loop_
_entity_poly.entity_id
_entity_poly.type
_entity_poly.pdbx_seq_one_letter_code
_entity_poly.pdbx_strand_id
1 'polypeptide(L)'
;MNTTEKEEKKGFSAFKEKEKLFKYYSGKQTDFSQCLDLESLDKEPKIEKFKVIHPRTGKTIQGFKFPEPSGLIVLKKYTEPKLQLELSRKAINEYIRKPHRTNLYIYQKTNPAKEPLSEKGIQDTPTAANTTPPDTQSYNKQQFIVSDPSRYHFNTKIRWSNMGRQYDWSARNYMASESPITPELIEITKEVIEMLDLGNYRPEALLINYYGERNFMGGHLDDAEPDQQHPIVSFSFGLSCVFLIGGRTKDVDPYAVRLDSGDVMVMSEDSRCCFHGSLM
;
A
#
# COMPACT_ATOMS: atom_id res chain seq x y z
N MET A 1 -38.87 -6.60 41.26
CA MET A 1 -37.51 -7.05 40.92
C MET A 1 -37.15 -6.41 39.62
N ASN A 2 -36.43 -5.29 39.65
CA ASN A 2 -35.96 -4.58 38.48
C ASN A 2 -34.56 -5.05 38.18
N THR A 3 -34.38 -5.80 37.11
CA THR A 3 -33.09 -6.10 36.52
C THR A 3 -32.82 -5.07 35.45
N THR A 4 -32.13 -4.01 35.82
CA THR A 4 -31.51 -3.10 34.85
C THR A 4 -30.31 -3.80 34.26
N GLU A 5 -30.47 -4.41 33.08
CA GLU A 5 -29.37 -4.77 32.21
C GLU A 5 -28.68 -3.48 31.77
N LYS A 6 -27.50 -3.25 32.34
CA LYS A 6 -26.57 -2.26 31.81
C LYS A 6 -26.12 -2.75 30.44
N GLU A 7 -26.60 -2.10 29.36
CA GLU A 7 -25.96 -2.19 28.06
C GLU A 7 -24.48 -1.76 28.22
N GLU A 8 -23.59 -2.71 28.26
CA GLU A 8 -22.15 -2.44 28.09
C GLU A 8 -21.97 -1.83 26.70
N LYS A 9 -21.65 -0.55 26.65
CA LYS A 9 -21.20 0.10 25.44
C LYS A 9 -20.01 -0.72 24.91
N LYS A 10 -20.20 -1.49 23.84
CA LYS A 10 -19.16 -2.20 23.13
C LYS A 10 -18.08 -1.19 22.76
N GLY A 11 -16.97 -1.16 23.47
CA GLY A 11 -15.81 -0.35 23.15
C GLY A 11 -15.26 -0.75 21.79
N PHE A 12 -14.54 0.16 21.14
CA PHE A 12 -13.82 -0.21 19.93
C PHE A 12 -12.67 -1.14 20.28
N SER A 13 -12.27 -2.03 19.35
CA SER A 13 -11.07 -2.85 19.50
C SER A 13 -9.80 -1.98 19.62
N ALA A 14 -8.75 -2.49 20.27
CA ALA A 14 -7.48 -1.77 20.45
C ALA A 14 -6.91 -1.25 19.11
N PHE A 15 -6.97 -2.06 18.07
CA PHE A 15 -6.57 -1.66 16.72
C PHE A 15 -7.37 -0.44 16.22
N LYS A 16 -8.68 -0.42 16.44
CA LYS A 16 -9.55 0.68 16.01
C LYS A 16 -9.33 1.95 16.80
N GLU A 17 -9.03 1.85 18.09
CA GLU A 17 -8.65 3.00 18.90
C GLU A 17 -7.35 3.62 18.40
N LYS A 18 -6.33 2.79 18.07
CA LYS A 18 -5.06 3.27 17.52
C LYS A 18 -5.25 3.91 16.14
N GLU A 19 -6.09 3.33 15.26
CA GLU A 19 -6.43 3.95 13.97
C GLU A 19 -6.95 5.38 14.13
N LYS A 20 -7.81 5.63 15.13
CA LYS A 20 -8.39 6.95 15.34
C LYS A 20 -7.36 8.02 15.69
N LEU A 21 -6.26 7.65 16.35
CA LEU A 21 -5.20 8.60 16.69
C LEU A 21 -4.52 9.18 15.46
N PHE A 22 -4.36 8.37 14.40
CA PHE A 22 -3.62 8.73 13.20
C PHE A 22 -4.51 9.04 12.00
N LYS A 23 -5.80 8.82 12.12
CA LYS A 23 -6.72 9.07 11.02
C LYS A 23 -6.77 10.55 10.69
N TYR A 24 -6.61 10.88 9.40
CA TYR A 24 -6.70 12.25 8.93
C TYR A 24 -8.07 12.85 9.27
N TYR A 25 -8.03 13.99 9.93
CA TYR A 25 -9.17 14.88 10.08
C TYR A 25 -8.82 16.22 9.45
N SER A 26 -9.73 16.81 8.70
CA SER A 26 -9.51 18.08 7.99
C SER A 26 -8.80 19.13 8.87
N GLY A 27 -7.66 19.64 8.41
CA GLY A 27 -6.86 20.65 9.09
C GLY A 27 -5.91 20.15 10.17
N LYS A 28 -5.81 18.84 10.41
CA LYS A 28 -4.86 18.26 11.38
C LYS A 28 -3.83 17.42 10.64
N GLN A 29 -2.54 17.75 10.80
CA GLN A 29 -1.45 16.91 10.32
C GLN A 29 -1.32 15.65 11.18
N THR A 30 -0.82 14.56 10.57
CA THR A 30 -0.52 13.33 11.29
C THR A 30 0.57 13.58 12.34
N ASP A 31 0.28 13.22 13.58
CA ASP A 31 1.23 13.37 14.70
C ASP A 31 2.12 12.12 14.79
N PHE A 32 3.30 12.20 14.19
CA PHE A 32 4.28 11.10 14.23
C PHE A 32 4.95 10.93 15.59
N SER A 33 4.77 11.85 16.57
CA SER A 33 5.33 11.69 17.91
C SER A 33 4.73 10.50 18.67
N GLN A 34 3.56 10.04 18.22
CA GLN A 34 2.88 8.86 18.75
C GLN A 34 3.34 7.55 18.09
N CYS A 35 4.21 7.64 17.08
CA CYS A 35 4.80 6.47 16.45
C CYS A 35 5.99 5.97 17.23
N LEU A 36 6.25 4.67 17.09
CA LEU A 36 7.47 4.07 17.57
C LEU A 36 8.67 4.68 16.84
N ASP A 37 9.58 5.27 17.59
CA ASP A 37 10.84 5.82 17.07
C ASP A 37 11.87 4.69 16.99
N LEU A 38 12.03 4.14 15.78
CA LEU A 38 12.98 3.05 15.52
C LEU A 38 14.45 3.49 15.67
N GLU A 39 14.76 4.78 15.61
CA GLU A 39 16.12 5.27 15.76
C GLU A 39 16.51 5.46 17.23
N SER A 40 15.52 5.75 18.11
CA SER A 40 15.70 6.02 19.54
C SER A 40 15.08 4.95 20.44
N LEU A 41 15.36 3.68 20.15
CA LEU A 41 14.78 2.51 20.83
C LEU A 41 15.26 2.26 22.29
N ASP A 42 15.90 3.21 22.94
CA ASP A 42 16.45 3.02 24.30
C ASP A 42 15.37 2.72 25.36
N LYS A 43 14.09 2.88 25.00
CA LYS A 43 12.94 2.71 25.90
C LYS A 43 12.02 1.55 25.51
N GLU A 44 12.19 0.95 24.33
CA GLU A 44 11.30 -0.11 23.87
C GLU A 44 11.93 -1.48 24.01
N PRO A 45 11.21 -2.45 24.58
CA PRO A 45 11.78 -3.75 24.84
C PRO A 45 11.88 -4.55 23.54
N LYS A 46 13.08 -4.92 23.16
CA LYS A 46 13.36 -6.10 22.34
C LYS A 46 13.30 -5.97 20.82
N ILE A 47 13.13 -4.79 20.22
CA ILE A 47 13.32 -4.65 18.78
C ILE A 47 14.82 -4.74 18.50
N GLU A 48 15.22 -5.78 17.78
CA GLU A 48 16.60 -6.03 17.42
C GLU A 48 17.03 -5.09 16.29
N LYS A 49 18.12 -4.33 16.54
CA LYS A 49 18.79 -3.53 15.51
C LYS A 49 19.84 -4.39 14.83
N PHE A 50 19.81 -4.46 13.51
CA PHE A 50 20.82 -5.17 12.73
C PHE A 50 21.24 -4.35 11.51
N LYS A 51 22.30 -4.78 10.84
CA LYS A 51 22.81 -4.13 9.63
C LYS A 51 22.98 -5.16 8.53
N VAL A 52 22.60 -4.76 7.32
CA VAL A 52 22.84 -5.55 6.11
C VAL A 52 23.52 -4.69 5.05
N ILE A 53 24.15 -5.33 4.09
CA ILE A 53 24.80 -4.65 2.98
C ILE A 53 23.85 -4.68 1.78
N HIS A 54 23.51 -3.53 1.26
CA HIS A 54 22.66 -3.41 0.09
C HIS A 54 23.34 -4.04 -1.14
N PRO A 55 22.73 -5.01 -1.82
CA PRO A 55 23.41 -5.83 -2.84
C PRO A 55 23.89 -5.02 -4.05
N ARG A 56 23.16 -3.97 -4.45
CA ARG A 56 23.54 -3.15 -5.62
C ARG A 56 24.49 -2.01 -5.30
N THR A 57 24.42 -1.45 -4.11
CA THR A 57 25.15 -0.21 -3.78
C THR A 57 26.31 -0.41 -2.84
N GLY A 58 26.39 -1.54 -2.16
CA GLY A 58 27.37 -1.82 -1.11
C GLY A 58 27.18 -0.98 0.17
N LYS A 59 26.11 -0.17 0.25
CA LYS A 59 25.82 0.63 1.43
C LYS A 59 25.30 -0.21 2.57
N THR A 60 25.62 0.20 3.79
CA THR A 60 25.07 -0.40 4.99
C THR A 60 23.64 0.11 5.20
N ILE A 61 22.68 -0.81 5.31
CA ILE A 61 21.28 -0.54 5.59
C ILE A 61 20.99 -0.90 7.04
N GLN A 62 20.31 0.00 7.75
CA GLN A 62 19.84 -0.27 9.11
C GLN A 62 18.52 -1.03 9.05
N GLY A 63 18.49 -2.20 9.68
CA GLY A 63 17.29 -3.03 9.83
C GLY A 63 16.83 -3.12 11.29
N PHE A 64 15.54 -3.38 11.44
CA PHE A 64 14.84 -3.56 12.71
C PHE A 64 13.98 -4.80 12.63
N LYS A 65 14.21 -5.76 13.52
CA LYS A 65 13.44 -6.99 13.63
C LYS A 65 12.60 -6.96 14.91
N PHE A 66 11.31 -7.13 14.75
CA PHE A 66 10.36 -7.11 15.86
C PHE A 66 10.26 -8.49 16.49
N PRO A 67 10.18 -8.58 17.83
CA PRO A 67 10.00 -9.86 18.50
C PRO A 67 8.57 -10.38 18.32
N GLU A 68 7.60 -9.48 18.33
CA GLU A 68 6.16 -9.76 18.18
C GLU A 68 5.50 -8.64 17.35
N PRO A 69 4.74 -8.97 16.30
CA PRO A 69 4.64 -10.32 15.74
C PRO A 69 5.98 -10.75 15.09
N SER A 70 6.31 -12.03 15.21
CA SER A 70 7.55 -12.57 14.63
C SER A 70 7.56 -12.39 13.11
N GLY A 71 8.76 -12.23 12.55
CA GLY A 71 8.95 -12.07 11.11
C GLY A 71 8.63 -10.66 10.56
N LEU A 72 8.31 -9.69 11.42
CA LEU A 72 8.21 -8.30 11.02
C LEU A 72 9.60 -7.67 10.97
N ILE A 73 9.99 -7.16 9.79
CA ILE A 73 11.28 -6.49 9.56
C ILE A 73 11.03 -5.15 8.87
N VAL A 74 11.75 -4.11 9.32
CA VAL A 74 11.77 -2.80 8.67
C VAL A 74 13.21 -2.45 8.29
N LEU A 75 13.43 -2.11 7.02
CA LEU A 75 14.71 -1.64 6.48
C LEU A 75 14.58 -0.15 6.18
N LYS A 76 15.36 0.67 6.86
CA LYS A 76 15.30 2.13 6.69
C LYS A 76 16.10 2.57 5.47
N LYS A 77 15.49 3.41 4.62
CA LYS A 77 16.11 4.02 3.44
C LYS A 77 16.80 2.99 2.52
N TYR A 78 16.20 1.82 2.40
CA TYR A 78 16.70 0.75 1.54
C TYR A 78 16.74 1.18 0.08
N THR A 79 15.64 1.74 -0.43
CA THR A 79 15.55 2.12 -1.84
C THR A 79 16.24 3.46 -2.09
N GLU A 80 17.23 3.45 -2.98
CA GLU A 80 17.96 4.67 -3.37
C GLU A 80 17.05 5.73 -4.00
N PRO A 81 17.30 7.04 -3.77
CA PRO A 81 16.43 8.12 -4.26
C PRO A 81 16.19 8.10 -5.78
N LYS A 82 17.20 7.72 -6.57
CA LYS A 82 17.06 7.60 -8.02
C LYS A 82 16.03 6.52 -8.39
N LEU A 83 16.11 5.36 -7.76
CA LEU A 83 15.18 4.25 -8.00
C LEU A 83 13.78 4.59 -7.48
N GLN A 84 13.66 5.26 -6.34
CA GLN A 84 12.37 5.74 -5.83
C GLN A 84 11.68 6.64 -6.86
N LEU A 85 12.42 7.61 -7.43
CA LEU A 85 11.88 8.54 -8.44
C LEU A 85 11.46 7.80 -9.71
N GLU A 86 12.27 6.84 -10.16
CA GLU A 86 11.99 6.04 -11.35
C GLU A 86 10.73 5.19 -11.16
N LEU A 87 10.65 4.42 -10.07
CA LEU A 87 9.49 3.58 -9.76
C LEU A 87 8.23 4.40 -9.52
N SER A 88 8.33 5.55 -8.84
CA SER A 88 7.20 6.45 -8.65
C SER A 88 6.67 7.01 -9.99
N ARG A 89 7.56 7.38 -10.91
CA ARG A 89 7.16 7.82 -12.26
C ARG A 89 6.48 6.69 -13.05
N LYS A 90 7.01 5.48 -12.99
CA LYS A 90 6.39 4.30 -13.62
C LYS A 90 5.03 4.00 -12.98
N ALA A 91 4.94 4.05 -11.66
CA ALA A 91 3.69 3.83 -10.95
C ALA A 91 2.59 4.81 -11.40
N ILE A 92 2.94 6.08 -11.62
CA ILE A 92 2.00 7.12 -12.03
C ILE A 92 1.67 7.07 -13.53
N ASN A 93 2.62 6.72 -14.38
CA ASN A 93 2.46 6.87 -15.83
C ASN A 93 2.23 5.55 -16.58
N GLU A 94 2.74 4.44 -16.07
CA GLU A 94 2.76 3.15 -16.77
C GLU A 94 1.88 2.10 -16.07
N TYR A 95 2.09 1.89 -14.76
CA TYR A 95 1.47 0.79 -14.01
C TYR A 95 -0.03 0.98 -13.75
N ILE A 96 -0.58 2.13 -14.07
CA ILE A 96 -2.01 2.41 -14.05
C ILE A 96 -2.69 2.19 -15.40
N ARG A 97 -1.93 1.84 -16.44
CA ARG A 97 -2.45 1.64 -17.81
C ARG A 97 -2.60 0.15 -18.13
N LYS A 98 -3.40 -0.16 -19.12
CA LYS A 98 -3.47 -1.53 -19.66
C LYS A 98 -2.07 -2.03 -20.05
N PRO A 99 -1.75 -3.30 -19.82
CA PRO A 99 -2.66 -4.38 -19.40
C PRO A 99 -2.94 -4.45 -17.89
N HIS A 100 -2.35 -3.54 -17.09
CA HIS A 100 -2.51 -3.57 -15.63
C HIS A 100 -3.92 -3.16 -15.21
N ARG A 101 -4.45 -3.82 -14.19
CA ARG A 101 -5.75 -3.49 -13.63
C ARG A 101 -5.64 -2.42 -12.56
N THR A 102 -6.65 -1.56 -12.50
CA THR A 102 -6.83 -0.59 -11.43
C THR A 102 -8.21 -0.77 -10.79
N ASN A 103 -8.45 -0.12 -9.65
CA ASN A 103 -9.79 -0.07 -9.06
C ASN A 103 -10.86 0.51 -10.01
N LEU A 104 -10.46 1.29 -11.01
CA LEU A 104 -11.39 1.85 -12.00
C LEU A 104 -11.90 0.79 -12.99
N TYR A 105 -11.12 -0.26 -13.24
CA TYR A 105 -11.50 -1.35 -14.13
C TYR A 105 -12.68 -2.18 -13.58
N ILE A 106 -12.75 -2.38 -12.30
CA ILE A 106 -13.86 -3.13 -11.66
C ILE A 106 -15.20 -2.41 -11.89
N TYR A 107 -15.19 -1.08 -11.85
CA TYR A 107 -16.38 -0.29 -12.09
C TYR A 107 -16.94 -0.48 -13.51
N GLN A 108 -16.11 -0.73 -14.50
CA GLN A 108 -16.54 -1.01 -15.88
C GLN A 108 -17.21 -2.38 -16.00
N LYS A 109 -16.65 -3.40 -15.34
CA LYS A 109 -17.18 -4.76 -15.40
C LYS A 109 -18.56 -4.90 -14.74
N THR A 110 -18.82 -4.11 -13.71
CA THR A 110 -20.11 -4.12 -12.99
C THR A 110 -21.21 -3.30 -13.66
N ASN A 111 -20.87 -2.54 -14.72
CA ASN A 111 -21.81 -1.72 -15.48
C ASN A 111 -21.66 -1.96 -17.00
N PRO A 112 -21.92 -3.18 -17.51
CA PRO A 112 -21.67 -3.53 -18.91
C PRO A 112 -22.61 -2.82 -19.91
N ALA A 113 -23.68 -2.21 -19.44
CA ALA A 113 -24.64 -1.47 -20.31
C ALA A 113 -24.10 -0.13 -20.83
N LYS A 114 -22.86 0.24 -20.46
CA LYS A 114 -22.19 1.45 -20.95
C LYS A 114 -21.02 1.03 -21.82
N GLU A 115 -21.28 1.00 -23.14
CA GLU A 115 -20.23 0.71 -24.14
C GLU A 115 -18.95 1.50 -23.86
N PRO A 116 -17.77 0.85 -23.98
CA PRO A 116 -16.53 1.57 -24.01
C PRO A 116 -16.59 2.52 -25.22
N LEU A 117 -16.40 3.81 -24.97
CA LEU A 117 -16.22 4.77 -26.06
C LEU A 117 -15.18 4.22 -27.01
N SER A 118 -15.60 3.96 -28.26
CA SER A 118 -14.78 3.37 -29.30
C SER A 118 -13.45 4.12 -29.44
N GLU A 119 -12.37 3.38 -29.63
CA GLU A 119 -11.03 3.90 -29.92
C GLU A 119 -10.91 4.70 -31.23
N LYS A 120 -12.03 5.06 -31.84
CA LYS A 120 -12.08 5.88 -33.05
C LYS A 120 -12.16 7.35 -32.70
N GLY A 121 -11.04 8.02 -32.73
CA GLY A 121 -10.99 9.46 -32.86
C GLY A 121 -10.20 10.24 -31.82
N ILE A 122 -8.93 9.90 -31.62
CA ILE A 122 -7.96 10.90 -31.17
C ILE A 122 -6.77 10.82 -32.11
N GLN A 123 -6.79 11.65 -33.13
CA GLN A 123 -5.58 12.02 -33.84
C GLN A 123 -4.73 12.88 -32.92
N ASP A 124 -3.49 12.46 -32.73
CA ASP A 124 -2.47 13.25 -32.07
C ASP A 124 -2.23 14.54 -32.87
N THR A 125 -2.70 15.64 -32.37
CA THR A 125 -2.20 16.95 -32.79
C THR A 125 -1.52 17.58 -31.59
N PRO A 126 -0.21 17.86 -31.68
CA PRO A 126 0.49 18.63 -30.65
C PRO A 126 0.15 20.11 -30.84
N THR A 127 -0.69 20.65 -30.02
CA THR A 127 -0.82 22.11 -29.92
C THR A 127 -0.49 22.54 -28.50
N ALA A 128 0.59 23.28 -28.45
CA ALA A 128 1.04 24.05 -27.32
C ALA A 128 0.04 25.14 -26.94
N ALA A 129 0.12 25.55 -25.69
CA ALA A 129 -0.21 26.84 -25.10
C ALA A 129 -1.65 27.07 -24.61
N ASN A 130 -1.67 27.37 -23.30
CA ASN A 130 -2.57 28.28 -22.62
C ASN A 130 -4.08 28.07 -22.76
N THR A 131 -4.65 27.27 -21.86
CA THR A 131 -6.02 27.51 -21.43
C THR A 131 -6.15 27.30 -19.92
N THR A 132 -6.63 28.34 -19.26
CA THR A 132 -7.19 28.38 -17.91
C THR A 132 -8.04 27.13 -17.61
N PRO A 133 -8.02 26.61 -16.38
CA PRO A 133 -8.85 25.46 -16.03
C PRO A 133 -10.34 25.82 -16.23
N PRO A 134 -11.12 24.97 -16.91
CA PRO A 134 -12.53 25.20 -17.01
C PRO A 134 -13.21 25.02 -15.65
N ASP A 135 -14.10 25.93 -15.40
CA ASP A 135 -14.97 26.09 -14.25
C ASP A 135 -15.61 24.78 -13.78
N THR A 136 -15.88 24.67 -12.49
CA THR A 136 -16.45 23.53 -11.77
C THR A 136 -17.89 23.21 -12.19
N GLN A 137 -18.11 22.81 -13.43
CA GLN A 137 -19.40 22.28 -13.86
C GLN A 137 -19.41 20.75 -13.72
N SER A 138 -20.48 20.25 -13.15
CA SER A 138 -20.84 18.88 -12.86
C SER A 138 -20.27 17.83 -13.83
N TYR A 139 -19.12 17.29 -13.51
CA TYR A 139 -18.55 16.19 -14.26
C TYR A 139 -19.39 14.93 -14.06
N ASN A 140 -20.00 14.46 -15.11
CA ASN A 140 -20.71 13.20 -15.11
C ASN A 140 -19.74 12.07 -14.81
N LYS A 141 -19.95 11.36 -13.69
CA LYS A 141 -19.10 10.22 -13.25
C LYS A 141 -18.83 9.17 -14.34
N GLN A 142 -19.63 9.17 -15.41
CA GLN A 142 -19.58 8.21 -16.50
C GLN A 142 -18.50 8.50 -17.57
N GLN A 143 -18.10 9.75 -17.72
CA GLN A 143 -17.05 10.13 -18.71
C GLN A 143 -15.64 9.82 -18.24
N PHE A 144 -15.51 9.33 -17.04
CA PHE A 144 -14.21 9.12 -16.40
C PHE A 144 -13.63 7.71 -16.53
N ILE A 145 -14.28 6.86 -17.31
CA ILE A 145 -13.77 5.52 -17.60
C ILE A 145 -12.92 5.61 -18.86
N VAL A 146 -11.71 5.81 -18.76
CA VAL A 146 -10.98 6.50 -19.63
C VAL A 146 -9.70 6.05 -20.18
N SER A 147 -9.50 6.44 -21.34
CA SER A 147 -8.34 6.26 -22.20
C SER A 147 -7.00 6.77 -21.63
N ASP A 148 -7.01 7.74 -20.72
CA ASP A 148 -5.79 8.29 -20.15
C ASP A 148 -5.90 8.57 -18.63
N PRO A 149 -5.46 7.63 -17.78
CA PRO A 149 -5.43 7.82 -16.33
C PRO A 149 -4.54 8.97 -15.85
N SER A 150 -3.55 9.41 -16.65
CA SER A 150 -2.64 10.48 -16.27
C SER A 150 -3.30 11.85 -16.15
N ARG A 151 -4.49 12.01 -16.72
CA ARG A 151 -5.31 13.22 -16.56
C ARG A 151 -6.10 13.28 -15.27
N TYR A 152 -6.06 12.20 -14.45
CA TYR A 152 -6.78 12.18 -13.21
C TYR A 152 -5.93 12.72 -12.07
N HIS A 153 -6.59 13.46 -11.20
CA HIS A 153 -6.05 13.76 -9.90
C HIS A 153 -5.90 12.42 -9.15
N PHE A 154 -4.69 11.90 -9.05
CA PHE A 154 -4.35 10.69 -8.29
C PHE A 154 -5.00 10.70 -6.91
N ASN A 155 -5.12 11.88 -6.31
CA ASN A 155 -5.64 12.10 -4.97
C ASN A 155 -7.10 11.65 -4.77
N THR A 156 -7.89 11.46 -5.83
CA THR A 156 -9.33 11.29 -5.63
C THR A 156 -9.92 9.99 -6.15
N LYS A 157 -9.28 9.31 -7.10
CA LYS A 157 -9.94 8.19 -7.80
C LYS A 157 -9.13 6.91 -7.94
N ILE A 158 -7.84 6.98 -8.25
CA ILE A 158 -7.00 5.79 -8.28
C ILE A 158 -6.63 5.43 -6.85
N ARG A 159 -6.89 4.19 -6.48
CA ARG A 159 -6.58 3.61 -5.18
C ARG A 159 -5.51 2.55 -5.26
N TRP A 160 -5.54 1.77 -6.31
CA TRP A 160 -4.59 0.70 -6.52
C TRP A 160 -4.46 0.33 -8.00
N SER A 161 -3.31 -0.25 -8.34
CA SER A 161 -3.07 -1.01 -9.55
C SER A 161 -2.47 -2.36 -9.22
N ASN A 162 -2.70 -3.35 -10.09
CA ASN A 162 -2.31 -4.73 -9.84
C ASN A 162 -1.59 -5.33 -11.05
N MET A 163 -0.52 -6.07 -10.78
CA MET A 163 0.25 -6.88 -11.74
C MET A 163 0.36 -8.30 -11.24
N GLY A 164 0.68 -9.22 -12.14
CA GLY A 164 0.72 -10.63 -11.82
C GLY A 164 -0.68 -11.18 -11.61
N ARG A 165 -0.85 -12.15 -10.71
CA ARG A 165 -2.16 -12.68 -10.36
C ARG A 165 -3.07 -11.59 -9.88
N GLN A 166 -4.31 -11.60 -10.35
CA GLN A 166 -5.25 -10.51 -10.11
C GLN A 166 -6.19 -10.84 -8.98
N TYR A 167 -6.23 -9.94 -8.00
CA TYR A 167 -7.16 -10.06 -6.88
C TYR A 167 -8.58 -9.68 -7.29
N ASP A 168 -9.52 -10.61 -7.07
CA ASP A 168 -10.96 -10.34 -7.19
C ASP A 168 -11.55 -10.00 -5.82
N TRP A 169 -11.88 -8.74 -5.63
CA TRP A 169 -12.43 -8.21 -4.37
C TRP A 169 -13.78 -8.82 -4.00
N SER A 170 -14.56 -9.26 -4.99
CA SER A 170 -15.88 -9.86 -4.76
C SER A 170 -15.79 -11.32 -4.36
N ALA A 171 -14.92 -12.07 -5.04
CA ALA A 171 -14.68 -13.48 -4.77
C ALA A 171 -13.62 -13.74 -3.70
N ARG A 172 -12.89 -12.70 -3.27
CA ARG A 172 -11.76 -12.76 -2.33
C ARG A 172 -10.74 -13.84 -2.70
N ASN A 173 -10.35 -13.86 -3.96
CA ASN A 173 -9.37 -14.82 -4.48
C ASN A 173 -8.51 -14.20 -5.57
N TYR A 174 -7.43 -14.90 -5.93
CA TYR A 174 -6.55 -14.54 -7.03
C TYR A 174 -6.86 -15.34 -8.28
N MET A 175 -6.96 -14.64 -9.41
CA MET A 175 -7.20 -15.21 -10.73
C MET A 175 -5.94 -15.17 -11.59
N ALA A 176 -5.89 -15.98 -12.64
CA ALA A 176 -4.87 -15.89 -13.67
C ALA A 176 -4.83 -14.47 -14.27
N SER A 177 -3.65 -14.00 -14.65
CA SER A 177 -3.42 -12.63 -15.08
C SER A 177 -2.88 -12.57 -16.50
N GLU A 178 -3.31 -11.53 -17.21
CA GLU A 178 -2.74 -11.08 -18.48
C GLU A 178 -1.70 -9.96 -18.31
N SER A 179 -1.44 -9.56 -17.07
CA SER A 179 -0.58 -8.43 -16.70
C SER A 179 0.65 -8.92 -15.94
N PRO A 180 1.76 -9.21 -16.62
CA PRO A 180 2.96 -9.69 -15.95
C PRO A 180 3.55 -8.64 -15.01
N ILE A 181 4.16 -9.10 -13.91
CA ILE A 181 5.02 -8.25 -13.09
C ILE A 181 6.28 -7.96 -13.89
N THR A 182 6.71 -6.70 -13.91
CA THR A 182 7.93 -6.33 -14.65
C THR A 182 9.17 -7.00 -14.04
N PRO A 183 10.15 -7.41 -14.85
CA PRO A 183 11.38 -8.06 -14.35
C PRO A 183 12.09 -7.25 -13.27
N GLU A 184 12.12 -5.93 -13.40
CA GLU A 184 12.71 -5.02 -12.44
C GLU A 184 12.06 -5.14 -11.05
N LEU A 185 10.73 -5.18 -10.97
CA LEU A 185 10.00 -5.31 -9.70
C LEU A 185 10.18 -6.70 -9.07
N ILE A 186 10.28 -7.73 -9.91
CA ILE A 186 10.64 -9.08 -9.45
C ILE A 186 12.03 -9.06 -8.82
N GLU A 187 13.00 -8.45 -9.49
CA GLU A 187 14.40 -8.44 -9.09
C GLU A 187 14.62 -7.71 -7.77
N ILE A 188 14.11 -6.48 -7.64
CA ILE A 188 14.27 -5.72 -6.38
C ILE A 188 13.61 -6.41 -5.18
N THR A 189 12.52 -7.14 -5.41
CA THR A 189 11.86 -7.88 -4.35
C THR A 189 12.67 -9.11 -3.94
N LYS A 190 13.20 -9.85 -4.93
CA LYS A 190 14.08 -11.02 -4.67
C LYS A 190 15.33 -10.63 -3.92
N GLU A 191 15.96 -9.50 -4.27
CA GLU A 191 17.14 -9.00 -3.57
C GLU A 191 16.90 -8.78 -2.07
N VAL A 192 15.73 -8.22 -1.71
CA VAL A 192 15.37 -8.05 -0.29
C VAL A 192 15.27 -9.40 0.41
N ILE A 193 14.61 -10.37 -0.22
CA ILE A 193 14.41 -11.71 0.34
C ILE A 193 15.73 -12.46 0.50
N GLU A 194 16.58 -12.42 -0.53
CA GLU A 194 17.90 -13.06 -0.50
C GLU A 194 18.83 -12.41 0.54
N MET A 195 18.85 -11.09 0.61
CA MET A 195 19.64 -10.34 1.59
C MET A 195 19.23 -10.66 3.04
N LEU A 196 17.96 -10.95 3.28
CA LEU A 196 17.44 -11.29 4.60
C LEU A 196 17.38 -12.80 4.88
N ASP A 197 17.84 -13.63 3.93
CA ASP A 197 17.82 -15.10 4.02
C ASP A 197 16.41 -15.67 4.33
N LEU A 198 15.39 -15.14 3.67
CA LEU A 198 14.00 -15.54 3.87
C LEU A 198 13.54 -16.67 2.93
N GLY A 199 14.48 -17.44 2.41
CA GLY A 199 14.22 -18.61 1.60
C GLY A 199 13.98 -18.33 0.11
N ASN A 200 13.36 -19.29 -0.57
CA ASN A 200 13.07 -19.17 -1.99
C ASN A 200 11.78 -18.37 -2.20
N TYR A 201 11.85 -17.30 -2.99
CA TYR A 201 10.74 -16.40 -3.21
C TYR A 201 10.55 -16.05 -4.68
N ARG A 202 9.32 -16.13 -5.14
CA ARG A 202 8.92 -15.66 -6.46
C ARG A 202 7.62 -14.87 -6.34
N PRO A 203 7.64 -13.55 -6.56
CA PRO A 203 6.41 -12.76 -6.50
C PRO A 203 5.45 -13.17 -7.63
N GLU A 204 4.23 -13.55 -7.29
CA GLU A 204 3.18 -13.92 -8.24
C GLU A 204 2.12 -12.83 -8.38
N ALA A 205 1.98 -11.95 -7.39
CA ALA A 205 1.09 -10.80 -7.38
C ALA A 205 1.82 -9.58 -6.85
N LEU A 206 1.50 -8.43 -7.40
CA LEU A 206 1.99 -7.13 -6.96
C LEU A 206 0.83 -6.15 -6.93
N LEU A 207 0.64 -5.50 -5.79
CA LEU A 207 -0.36 -4.46 -5.60
C LEU A 207 0.34 -3.13 -5.31
N ILE A 208 0.03 -2.11 -6.10
CA ILE A 208 0.50 -0.75 -5.87
C ILE A 208 -0.66 0.05 -5.30
N ASN A 209 -0.53 0.48 -4.07
CA ASN A 209 -1.53 1.32 -3.41
C ASN A 209 -1.16 2.80 -3.57
N TYR A 210 -2.15 3.60 -3.93
CA TYR A 210 -2.01 5.05 -4.11
C TYR A 210 -2.80 5.76 -3.01
N TYR A 211 -2.09 6.49 -2.17
CA TYR A 211 -2.67 7.25 -1.08
C TYR A 211 -2.60 8.75 -1.38
N GLY A 212 -3.74 9.41 -1.41
CA GLY A 212 -3.82 10.87 -1.40
C GLY A 212 -4.10 11.37 0.01
N GLU A 213 -4.16 12.68 0.18
CA GLU A 213 -4.31 13.37 1.48
C GLU A 213 -5.36 12.81 2.45
N ARG A 214 -6.40 12.16 1.93
CA ARG A 214 -7.54 11.68 2.74
C ARG A 214 -7.75 10.18 2.64
N ASN A 215 -6.77 9.49 2.10
CA ASN A 215 -6.89 8.08 1.85
C ASN A 215 -6.06 7.28 2.83
N PHE A 216 -6.65 6.23 3.33
CA PHE A 216 -5.98 5.29 4.24
C PHE A 216 -6.50 3.89 3.96
N MET A 217 -5.73 2.92 4.36
CA MET A 217 -6.15 1.53 4.40
C MET A 217 -6.31 1.13 5.88
N GLY A 218 -7.55 0.95 6.31
CA GLY A 218 -7.85 0.52 7.68
C GLY A 218 -7.40 -0.91 7.95
N GLY A 219 -7.46 -1.33 9.20
CA GLY A 219 -7.01 -2.65 9.63
C GLY A 219 -7.68 -3.81 8.91
N HIS A 220 -6.87 -4.61 8.22
CA HIS A 220 -7.24 -5.79 7.43
C HIS A 220 -6.21 -6.90 7.59
N LEU A 221 -6.54 -8.07 7.08
CA LEU A 221 -5.63 -9.21 6.90
C LEU A 221 -5.42 -9.43 5.42
N ASP A 222 -4.23 -9.82 5.04
CA ASP A 222 -3.92 -10.37 3.71
C ASP A 222 -4.10 -11.89 3.77
N ASP A 223 -5.36 -12.32 3.72
CA ASP A 223 -5.79 -13.72 3.92
C ASP A 223 -6.36 -14.39 2.66
N ALA A 224 -6.22 -13.73 1.51
CA ALA A 224 -6.77 -14.24 0.26
C ALA A 224 -5.80 -15.12 -0.53
N GLU A 225 -4.52 -15.09 -0.19
CA GLU A 225 -3.51 -15.91 -0.81
C GLU A 225 -3.68 -17.38 -0.38
N PRO A 226 -3.63 -18.33 -1.34
CA PRO A 226 -3.70 -19.77 -1.02
C PRO A 226 -2.54 -20.24 -0.13
N ASP A 227 -1.38 -19.61 -0.29
CA ASP A 227 -0.18 -19.86 0.49
C ASP A 227 0.22 -18.62 1.26
N GLN A 228 0.13 -18.70 2.58
CA GLN A 228 0.49 -17.63 3.51
C GLN A 228 1.87 -17.86 4.17
N GLN A 229 2.65 -18.83 3.72
CA GLN A 229 3.98 -19.09 4.27
C GLN A 229 5.03 -18.14 3.68
N HIS A 230 4.77 -17.63 2.47
CA HIS A 230 5.67 -16.69 1.81
C HIS A 230 5.50 -15.26 2.34
N PRO A 231 6.60 -14.50 2.44
CA PRO A 231 6.54 -13.14 2.96
C PRO A 231 5.84 -12.17 2.01
N ILE A 232 5.33 -11.06 2.57
CA ILE A 232 4.96 -9.86 1.83
C ILE A 232 6.09 -8.85 1.98
N VAL A 233 6.54 -8.30 0.85
CA VAL A 233 7.55 -7.24 0.80
C VAL A 233 6.87 -5.96 0.32
N SER A 234 6.90 -4.92 1.14
CA SER A 234 6.29 -3.62 0.85
C SER A 234 7.34 -2.54 0.75
N PHE A 235 7.33 -1.81 -0.36
CA PHE A 235 8.18 -0.63 -0.60
C PHE A 235 7.36 0.63 -0.43
N SER A 236 7.85 1.59 0.35
CA SER A 236 7.17 2.85 0.63
C SER A 236 7.83 4.01 -0.12
N PHE A 237 7.03 4.79 -0.86
CA PHE A 237 7.52 5.93 -1.64
C PHE A 237 6.64 7.17 -1.43
N GLY A 238 7.25 8.34 -1.42
CA GLY A 238 6.56 9.62 -1.34
C GLY A 238 6.50 10.17 0.08
N LEU A 239 5.30 10.47 0.58
CA LEU A 239 5.13 11.02 1.92
C LEU A 239 5.30 9.93 3.00
N SER A 240 5.69 10.36 4.19
CA SER A 240 5.72 9.48 5.36
C SER A 240 4.30 9.05 5.73
N CYS A 241 4.14 7.81 6.17
CA CYS A 241 2.88 7.28 6.65
C CYS A 241 3.05 6.56 7.99
N VAL A 242 1.94 6.30 8.65
CA VAL A 242 1.88 5.43 9.84
C VAL A 242 1.41 4.06 9.40
N PHE A 243 2.24 3.06 9.59
CA PHE A 243 1.86 1.67 9.42
C PHE A 243 1.49 1.08 10.78
N LEU A 244 0.25 0.63 10.89
CA LEU A 244 -0.20 -0.09 12.06
C LEU A 244 -0.07 -1.59 11.82
N ILE A 245 0.50 -2.30 12.78
CA ILE A 245 0.54 -3.76 12.79
C ILE A 245 0.29 -4.29 14.19
N GLY A 246 -0.72 -5.12 14.34
CA GLY A 246 -1.14 -5.71 15.61
C GLY A 246 -0.92 -7.22 15.66
N GLY A 247 -1.92 -7.94 16.09
CA GLY A 247 -1.94 -9.40 16.15
C GLY A 247 -2.94 -10.01 15.16
N ARG A 248 -3.22 -11.30 15.35
CA ARG A 248 -4.20 -12.06 14.56
C ARG A 248 -5.64 -11.62 14.81
N THR A 249 -5.88 -10.81 15.85
CA THR A 249 -7.18 -10.18 16.14
C THR A 249 -7.00 -8.67 16.33
N LYS A 250 -8.08 -7.92 16.19
CA LYS A 250 -8.08 -6.47 16.38
C LYS A 250 -7.98 -6.02 17.84
N ASP A 251 -8.02 -6.96 18.79
CA ASP A 251 -7.95 -6.65 20.22
C ASP A 251 -6.51 -6.48 20.71
N VAL A 252 -5.53 -6.91 19.90
CA VAL A 252 -4.11 -6.68 20.16
C VAL A 252 -3.78 -5.23 19.81
N ASP A 253 -3.19 -4.49 20.77
CA ASP A 253 -2.75 -3.11 20.55
C ASP A 253 -1.63 -3.08 19.50
N PRO A 254 -1.82 -2.40 18.37
CA PRO A 254 -0.85 -2.43 17.29
C PRO A 254 0.34 -1.50 17.55
N TYR A 255 1.50 -1.89 17.08
CA TYR A 255 2.58 -0.94 16.83
C TYR A 255 2.14 0.09 15.79
N ALA A 256 2.53 1.33 16.02
CA ALA A 256 2.43 2.41 15.04
C ALA A 256 3.84 2.72 14.55
N VAL A 257 4.19 2.24 13.38
CA VAL A 257 5.52 2.39 12.80
C VAL A 257 5.50 3.49 11.76
N ARG A 258 6.38 4.48 11.91
CA ARG A 258 6.58 5.48 10.87
C ARG A 258 7.40 4.89 9.72
N LEU A 259 6.82 4.90 8.53
CA LEU A 259 7.51 4.57 7.28
C LEU A 259 7.76 5.84 6.48
N ASP A 260 8.99 6.02 6.05
CA ASP A 260 9.43 7.11 5.20
C ASP A 260 9.68 6.63 3.77
N SER A 261 9.83 7.57 2.84
CA SER A 261 10.15 7.22 1.45
C SER A 261 11.48 6.45 1.36
N GLY A 262 11.45 5.32 0.68
CA GLY A 262 12.59 4.42 0.52
C GLY A 262 12.67 3.31 1.57
N ASP A 263 11.83 3.33 2.60
CA ASP A 263 11.75 2.24 3.55
C ASP A 263 11.14 0.99 2.92
N VAL A 264 11.59 -0.17 3.40
CA VAL A 264 11.03 -1.47 3.03
C VAL A 264 10.55 -2.17 4.29
N MET A 265 9.36 -2.74 4.22
CA MET A 265 8.82 -3.59 5.26
C MET A 265 8.63 -4.99 4.73
N VAL A 266 8.97 -5.98 5.55
CA VAL A 266 8.73 -7.39 5.29
C VAL A 266 7.85 -7.95 6.39
N MET A 267 6.77 -8.59 6.00
CA MET A 267 5.91 -9.38 6.88
C MET A 267 6.06 -10.86 6.52
N SER A 268 6.64 -11.63 7.42
CA SER A 268 6.80 -13.08 7.33
C SER A 268 6.35 -13.73 8.63
N GLU A 269 6.39 -15.04 8.71
CA GLU A 269 6.01 -15.78 9.92
C GLU A 269 4.65 -15.32 10.50
N ASP A 270 4.57 -15.00 11.80
CA ASP A 270 3.32 -14.55 12.43
C ASP A 270 2.84 -13.20 11.88
N SER A 271 3.76 -12.27 11.60
CA SER A 271 3.40 -10.95 11.09
C SER A 271 2.65 -11.00 9.76
N ARG A 272 2.90 -12.04 8.95
CA ARG A 272 2.20 -12.30 7.68
C ARG A 272 0.69 -12.46 7.85
N CYS A 273 0.25 -12.92 9.01
CA CYS A 273 -1.15 -13.20 9.33
C CYS A 273 -1.75 -12.20 10.34
N CYS A 274 -1.10 -11.06 10.56
CA CYS A 274 -1.57 -10.05 11.51
C CYS A 274 -2.39 -8.95 10.87
N PHE A 275 -3.33 -8.38 11.65
CA PHE A 275 -4.02 -7.16 11.25
C PHE A 275 -3.03 -6.02 11.07
N HIS A 276 -3.10 -5.37 9.93
CA HIS A 276 -2.28 -4.22 9.59
C HIS A 276 -3.06 -3.18 8.80
N GLY A 277 -2.51 -1.97 8.68
CA GLY A 277 -3.12 -0.89 7.94
C GLY A 277 -2.17 0.29 7.75
N SER A 278 -2.46 1.15 6.75
CA SER A 278 -1.65 2.33 6.42
C SER A 278 -2.48 3.59 6.54
N LEU A 279 -1.98 4.56 7.31
CA LEU A 279 -2.63 5.83 7.62
C LEU A 279 -1.73 7.00 7.21
N MET A 280 -2.34 8.09 6.73
CA MET A 280 -1.62 9.30 6.32
C MET A 280 -2.17 10.53 7.01
#